data_1f0c8d6ca06db38d6cae35488d6a41e6
#
_entry.id   1f0c8d6ca06db38d6cae35488d6a41e6
#
_cell.length_a   1.000
_cell.length_b   1.000
_cell.length_c   1.000
_cell.angle_alpha   90.00
_cell.angle_beta   90.00
_cell.angle_gamma   90.00
#
_symmetry.space_group_name_H-M   'P 1'
#
loop_
_entity.id
_entity.type
_entity.pdbx_description
1 polymer ?
#
loop_
_entity_poly.entity_id
_entity_poly.type
_entity_poly.pdbx_seq_one_letter_code
_entity_poly.pdbx_strand_id
1 'polypeptide(L)'
;MKYNDIKTPEQLLQYMDESIKYGFVDDNEKIYGPWNNQEFQQGCQTNWRLSSPERLIKVRYGHCFDQVELERDWFNNHNYNFKTFYIIFELPFNNSYSMHTYLVFEKDGKYYYFEHSDFKNRGIYEFETYQDAIDYQRNKHIEYNNQRNVINEEILNCLHIYEYTNPIYGCTMKEFISNILENGKEVGNNMGRMVDLWKIIWLYMYQKMEMLKLMLALKMKIFGWVKM
;
A
#
# COMPACT_ATOMS: atom_id res chain seq x y z
N MET A 1 -5.39 -25.90 -7.41
CA MET A 1 -6.46 -25.30 -8.26
C MET A 1 -5.80 -24.39 -9.30
N LYS A 2 -6.35 -24.29 -10.54
CA LYS A 2 -5.85 -23.31 -11.52
C LYS A 2 -6.63 -22.00 -11.36
N TYR A 3 -6.01 -20.86 -11.64
CA TYR A 3 -6.67 -19.55 -11.51
C TYR A 3 -7.97 -19.45 -12.31
N ASN A 4 -7.99 -19.97 -13.54
CA ASN A 4 -9.18 -19.93 -14.41
C ASN A 4 -10.34 -20.84 -13.95
N ASP A 5 -10.10 -21.73 -12.99
CA ASP A 5 -11.12 -22.64 -12.47
C ASP A 5 -11.84 -22.08 -11.23
N ILE A 6 -11.39 -20.94 -10.72
CA ILE A 6 -11.91 -20.27 -9.51
C ILE A 6 -13.29 -19.69 -9.80
N LYS A 7 -14.27 -19.99 -8.95
CA LYS A 7 -15.68 -19.58 -9.13
C LYS A 7 -16.23 -18.71 -8.00
N THR A 8 -15.61 -18.73 -6.82
CA THR A 8 -16.09 -17.97 -5.66
C THR A 8 -14.94 -17.19 -5.00
N PRO A 9 -15.26 -16.11 -4.25
CA PRO A 9 -14.25 -15.36 -3.49
C PRO A 9 -13.46 -16.24 -2.51
N GLU A 10 -14.10 -17.22 -1.88
CA GLU A 10 -13.46 -18.16 -0.96
C GLU A 10 -12.43 -19.05 -1.67
N GLN A 11 -12.74 -19.47 -2.90
CA GLN A 11 -11.79 -20.22 -3.73
C GLN A 11 -10.64 -19.33 -4.20
N LEU A 12 -10.88 -18.04 -4.48
CA LEU A 12 -9.82 -17.09 -4.78
C LEU A 12 -8.89 -16.94 -3.59
N LEU A 13 -9.42 -16.74 -2.39
CA LEU A 13 -8.63 -16.62 -1.17
C LEU A 13 -7.79 -17.89 -0.96
N GLN A 14 -8.38 -19.07 -1.11
CA GLN A 14 -7.66 -20.34 -1.00
C GLN A 14 -6.56 -20.47 -2.06
N TYR A 15 -6.83 -20.10 -3.32
CA TYR A 15 -5.83 -20.13 -4.39
C TYR A 15 -4.65 -19.21 -4.06
N MET A 16 -4.93 -17.99 -3.61
CA MET A 16 -3.90 -17.03 -3.24
C MET A 16 -3.08 -17.54 -2.06
N ASP A 17 -3.71 -18.15 -1.07
CA ASP A 17 -3.05 -18.75 0.11
C ASP A 17 -2.08 -19.87 -0.27
N GLU A 18 -2.48 -20.71 -1.21
CA GLU A 18 -1.68 -21.84 -1.70
C GLU A 18 -0.57 -21.42 -2.69
N SER A 19 -0.78 -20.32 -3.42
CA SER A 19 0.00 -20.00 -4.63
C SER A 19 0.80 -18.71 -4.55
N ILE A 20 0.37 -17.73 -3.76
CA ILE A 20 0.97 -16.39 -3.74
C ILE A 20 1.68 -16.15 -2.41
N LYS A 21 2.95 -15.82 -2.46
CA LYS A 21 3.76 -15.46 -1.28
C LYS A 21 3.92 -13.95 -1.19
N TYR A 22 4.03 -13.44 0.05
CA TYR A 22 4.31 -12.03 0.25
C TYR A 22 5.75 -11.68 -0.12
N GLY A 23 5.92 -10.66 -0.95
CA GLY A 23 7.20 -10.23 -1.51
C GLY A 23 7.02 -9.69 -2.91
N PHE A 24 8.11 -9.58 -3.68
CA PHE A 24 8.04 -9.24 -5.11
C PHE A 24 9.26 -9.78 -5.87
N VAL A 25 9.16 -9.78 -7.18
CA VAL A 25 10.25 -10.18 -8.09
C VAL A 25 10.58 -8.98 -8.97
N ASP A 26 11.83 -8.56 -8.99
CA ASP A 26 12.29 -7.45 -9.84
C ASP A 26 12.46 -7.87 -11.32
N ASP A 27 12.91 -6.93 -12.14
CA ASP A 27 13.13 -7.16 -13.57
C ASP A 27 14.33 -8.07 -13.87
N ASN A 28 15.18 -8.32 -12.86
CA ASN A 28 16.32 -9.26 -12.94
C ASN A 28 15.98 -10.62 -12.34
N GLU A 29 14.70 -10.94 -12.14
CA GLU A 29 14.21 -12.18 -11.54
C GLU A 29 14.64 -12.40 -10.07
N LYS A 30 15.15 -11.38 -9.40
CA LYS A 30 15.50 -11.46 -7.99
C LYS A 30 14.27 -11.34 -7.12
N ILE A 31 14.16 -12.25 -6.14
CA ILE A 31 13.03 -12.29 -5.20
C ILE A 31 13.39 -11.48 -3.94
N TYR A 32 12.49 -10.59 -3.55
CA TYR A 32 12.55 -9.79 -2.33
C TYR A 32 11.40 -10.19 -1.42
N GLY A 33 11.69 -10.39 -0.13
CA GLY A 33 10.65 -10.77 0.82
C GLY A 33 11.01 -10.42 2.27
N PRO A 34 10.05 -10.57 3.19
CA PRO A 34 10.18 -10.11 4.57
C PRO A 34 11.26 -10.85 5.38
N TRP A 35 11.81 -11.96 4.87
CA TRP A 35 12.93 -12.69 5.48
C TRP A 35 14.24 -11.88 5.51
N ASN A 36 14.39 -10.87 4.65
CA ASN A 36 15.44 -9.85 4.69
C ASN A 36 14.79 -8.49 4.66
N ASN A 37 14.34 -7.99 5.82
CA ASN A 37 13.54 -6.78 5.93
C ASN A 37 14.25 -5.54 5.38
N GLN A 38 15.54 -5.36 5.61
CA GLN A 38 16.29 -4.19 5.12
C GLN A 38 16.33 -4.18 3.59
N GLU A 39 16.70 -5.29 2.97
CA GLU A 39 16.76 -5.42 1.52
C GLU A 39 15.37 -5.31 0.88
N PHE A 40 14.35 -5.88 1.53
CA PHE A 40 12.97 -5.78 1.08
C PHE A 40 12.49 -4.33 1.07
N GLN A 41 12.67 -3.58 2.16
CA GLN A 41 12.25 -2.18 2.25
C GLN A 41 12.99 -1.29 1.22
N GLN A 42 14.29 -1.49 1.05
CA GLN A 42 15.06 -0.78 0.03
C GLN A 42 14.59 -1.16 -1.38
N GLY A 43 14.38 -2.43 -1.64
CA GLY A 43 13.90 -2.94 -2.91
C GLY A 43 12.51 -2.43 -3.28
N CYS A 44 11.60 -2.29 -2.31
CA CYS A 44 10.29 -1.68 -2.54
C CYS A 44 10.40 -0.26 -3.11
N GLN A 45 11.36 0.51 -2.67
CA GLN A 45 11.56 1.89 -3.13
C GLN A 45 12.25 1.99 -4.50
N THR A 46 13.11 1.03 -4.84
CA THR A 46 13.98 1.14 -6.02
C THR A 46 13.64 0.16 -7.14
N ASN A 47 13.33 -1.08 -6.79
CA ASN A 47 13.26 -2.19 -7.74
C ASN A 47 11.84 -2.72 -7.95
N TRP A 48 10.93 -2.49 -6.99
CA TRP A 48 9.55 -2.93 -7.14
C TRP A 48 8.87 -2.23 -8.31
N ARG A 49 8.11 -3.02 -9.06
CA ARG A 49 7.21 -2.57 -10.12
C ARG A 49 5.87 -3.25 -9.94
N LEU A 50 4.77 -2.49 -10.08
CA LEU A 50 3.43 -3.06 -9.97
C LEU A 50 3.25 -4.19 -10.99
N SER A 51 3.01 -5.39 -10.49
CA SER A 51 2.81 -6.56 -11.33
C SER A 51 1.42 -6.58 -11.94
N SER A 52 1.32 -6.97 -13.22
CA SER A 52 0.02 -7.37 -13.76
C SER A 52 -0.43 -8.69 -13.13
N PRO A 53 -1.75 -9.02 -13.17
CA PRO A 53 -2.27 -10.29 -12.69
C PRO A 53 -1.56 -11.50 -13.31
N GLU A 54 -1.29 -11.48 -14.62
CA GLU A 54 -0.58 -12.56 -15.31
C GLU A 54 0.86 -12.73 -14.81
N ARG A 55 1.55 -11.60 -14.60
CA ARG A 55 2.91 -11.63 -14.04
C ARG A 55 2.87 -12.20 -12.62
N LEU A 56 1.95 -11.76 -11.77
CA LEU A 56 1.81 -12.23 -10.40
C LEU A 56 1.55 -13.75 -10.34
N ILE A 57 0.64 -14.26 -11.16
CA ILE A 57 0.36 -15.69 -11.27
C ILE A 57 1.62 -16.48 -11.68
N LYS A 58 2.43 -15.93 -12.58
CA LYS A 58 3.67 -16.56 -13.05
C LYS A 58 4.76 -16.56 -11.98
N VAL A 59 5.03 -15.41 -11.35
CA VAL A 59 6.15 -15.25 -10.40
C VAL A 59 5.81 -15.70 -8.98
N ARG A 60 4.51 -15.71 -8.61
CA ARG A 60 3.97 -16.15 -7.32
C ARG A 60 4.46 -15.37 -6.09
N TYR A 61 4.98 -14.18 -6.29
CA TYR A 61 5.36 -13.25 -5.23
C TYR A 61 4.74 -11.90 -5.50
N GLY A 62 3.92 -11.40 -4.58
CA GLY A 62 3.24 -10.12 -4.67
C GLY A 62 3.27 -9.37 -3.35
N HIS A 63 3.56 -8.08 -3.41
CA HIS A 63 3.29 -7.12 -2.35
C HIS A 63 1.79 -6.87 -2.23
N CYS A 64 1.29 -6.24 -1.16
CA CYS A 64 -0.15 -5.96 -1.02
C CYS A 64 -0.75 -5.26 -2.26
N PHE A 65 -0.01 -4.36 -2.87
CA PHE A 65 -0.42 -3.65 -4.08
C PHE A 65 -0.60 -4.59 -5.30
N ASP A 66 0.30 -5.56 -5.46
CA ASP A 66 0.21 -6.55 -6.55
C ASP A 66 -0.96 -7.52 -6.32
N GLN A 67 -1.18 -7.92 -5.07
CA GLN A 67 -2.19 -8.89 -4.71
C GLN A 67 -3.60 -8.34 -4.93
N VAL A 68 -3.84 -7.07 -4.57
CA VAL A 68 -5.13 -6.42 -4.82
C VAL A 68 -5.43 -6.30 -6.33
N GLU A 69 -4.42 -6.19 -7.19
CA GLU A 69 -4.65 -6.17 -8.63
C GLU A 69 -5.05 -7.55 -9.18
N LEU A 70 -4.55 -8.64 -8.60
CA LEU A 70 -5.04 -9.99 -8.91
C LEU A 70 -6.49 -10.19 -8.45
N GLU A 71 -6.81 -9.69 -7.26
CA GLU A 71 -8.17 -9.68 -6.72
C GLU A 71 -9.09 -8.87 -7.65
N ARG A 72 -8.71 -7.64 -8.00
CA ARG A 72 -9.43 -6.76 -8.92
C ARG A 72 -9.75 -7.45 -10.24
N ASP A 73 -8.75 -8.10 -10.86
CA ASP A 73 -8.92 -8.82 -12.12
C ASP A 73 -9.97 -9.94 -11.98
N TRP A 74 -9.86 -10.75 -10.92
CA TRP A 74 -10.79 -11.83 -10.69
C TRP A 74 -12.21 -11.33 -10.44
N PHE A 75 -12.42 -10.35 -9.55
CA PHE A 75 -13.73 -9.81 -9.22
C PHE A 75 -14.39 -9.15 -10.44
N ASN A 76 -13.61 -8.44 -11.26
CA ASN A 76 -14.08 -7.83 -12.50
C ASN A 76 -14.54 -8.89 -13.51
N ASN A 77 -13.74 -9.94 -13.71
CA ASN A 77 -14.06 -11.04 -14.64
C ASN A 77 -15.27 -11.88 -14.20
N HIS A 78 -15.65 -11.81 -12.92
CA HIS A 78 -16.83 -12.50 -12.36
C HIS A 78 -18.02 -11.56 -12.13
N ASN A 79 -17.95 -10.31 -12.63
CA ASN A 79 -19.02 -9.30 -12.57
C ASN A 79 -19.49 -8.97 -11.15
N TYR A 80 -18.61 -8.99 -10.18
CA TYR A 80 -18.90 -8.46 -8.85
C TYR A 80 -18.85 -6.92 -8.86
N ASN A 81 -19.71 -6.29 -8.05
CA ASN A 81 -19.55 -4.90 -7.68
C ASN A 81 -18.50 -4.83 -6.58
N PHE A 82 -17.40 -4.08 -6.80
CA PHE A 82 -16.31 -3.97 -5.84
C PHE A 82 -15.62 -2.62 -5.90
N LYS A 83 -14.87 -2.30 -4.87
CA LYS A 83 -14.00 -1.14 -4.78
C LYS A 83 -12.66 -1.54 -4.19
N THR A 84 -11.61 -0.85 -4.61
CA THR A 84 -10.27 -1.00 -4.05
C THR A 84 -9.85 0.27 -3.32
N PHE A 85 -9.17 0.06 -2.21
CA PHE A 85 -8.78 1.12 -1.32
C PHE A 85 -7.28 1.08 -1.04
N TYR A 86 -6.73 2.27 -0.87
CA TYR A 86 -5.38 2.49 -0.39
C TYR A 86 -5.45 3.25 0.93
N ILE A 87 -4.85 2.71 1.98
CA ILE A 87 -4.68 3.37 3.26
C ILE A 87 -3.24 3.77 3.44
N ILE A 88 -3.02 5.01 3.81
CA ILE A 88 -1.70 5.55 4.16
C ILE A 88 -1.77 6.22 5.50
N PHE A 89 -0.81 5.90 6.34
CA PHE A 89 -0.62 6.51 7.64
C PHE A 89 0.78 7.12 7.69
N GLU A 90 0.83 8.43 7.62
CA GLU A 90 2.07 9.19 7.76
C GLU A 90 2.48 9.21 9.23
N LEU A 91 3.70 8.74 9.52
CA LEU A 91 4.23 8.65 10.87
C LEU A 91 5.32 9.71 11.07
N PRO A 92 4.95 10.94 11.53
CA PRO A 92 5.86 12.09 11.51
C PRO A 92 7.06 11.92 12.46
N PHE A 93 6.95 11.09 13.49
CA PHE A 93 8.00 10.88 14.49
C PHE A 93 9.22 10.09 13.97
N ASN A 94 9.10 9.38 12.86
CA ASN A 94 10.20 8.62 12.26
C ASN A 94 10.31 8.81 10.74
N ASN A 95 9.60 9.78 10.17
CA ASN A 95 9.52 10.05 8.74
C ASN A 95 9.22 8.80 7.90
N SER A 96 8.36 7.94 8.40
CA SER A 96 7.95 6.71 7.73
C SER A 96 6.48 6.72 7.39
N TYR A 97 6.09 5.76 6.55
CA TYR A 97 4.72 5.52 6.15
C TYR A 97 4.34 4.09 6.47
N SER A 98 3.13 3.90 6.97
CA SER A 98 2.48 2.59 7.00
C SER A 98 1.38 2.59 5.96
N MET A 99 1.46 1.67 5.00
CA MET A 99 0.59 1.66 3.82
C MET A 99 0.02 0.27 3.60
N HIS A 100 -1.20 0.23 3.07
CA HIS A 100 -1.83 -1.01 2.69
C HIS A 100 -2.86 -0.79 1.59
N THR A 101 -3.13 -1.82 0.78
CA THR A 101 -4.23 -1.85 -0.18
C THR A 101 -5.12 -3.04 0.11
N TYR A 102 -6.41 -2.87 -0.13
CA TYR A 102 -7.42 -3.90 0.09
C TYR A 102 -8.61 -3.73 -0.84
N LEU A 103 -9.45 -4.75 -0.90
CA LEU A 103 -10.65 -4.78 -1.74
C LEU A 103 -11.90 -5.01 -0.86
N VAL A 104 -12.98 -4.31 -1.19
CA VAL A 104 -14.31 -4.56 -0.63
C VAL A 104 -15.27 -4.85 -1.78
N PHE A 105 -15.97 -5.98 -1.74
CA PHE A 105 -16.97 -6.35 -2.72
C PHE A 105 -18.36 -6.44 -2.13
N GLU A 106 -19.37 -6.33 -3.00
CA GLU A 106 -20.78 -6.46 -2.64
C GLU A 106 -21.32 -7.82 -3.11
N LYS A 107 -22.08 -8.47 -2.23
CA LYS A 107 -22.80 -9.71 -2.54
C LYS A 107 -24.06 -9.80 -1.67
N ASP A 108 -25.17 -10.11 -2.28
CA ASP A 108 -26.48 -10.33 -1.60
C ASP A 108 -26.90 -9.16 -0.68
N GLY A 109 -26.57 -7.92 -1.08
CA GLY A 109 -26.88 -6.70 -0.32
C GLY A 109 -25.99 -6.46 0.90
N LYS A 110 -24.91 -7.21 1.05
CA LYS A 110 -23.88 -7.07 2.07
C LYS A 110 -22.55 -6.68 1.45
N TYR A 111 -21.63 -6.19 2.27
CA TYR A 111 -20.29 -5.76 1.89
C TYR A 111 -19.24 -6.65 2.55
N TYR A 112 -18.27 -7.07 1.77
CA TYR A 112 -17.27 -8.02 2.22
C TYR A 112 -15.87 -7.45 2.01
N TYR A 113 -15.12 -7.30 3.08
CA TYR A 113 -13.70 -6.98 3.05
C TYR A 113 -12.92 -8.26 2.72
N PHE A 114 -12.14 -8.21 1.65
CA PHE A 114 -11.28 -9.32 1.21
C PHE A 114 -9.83 -9.02 1.57
N GLU A 115 -9.17 -9.91 2.31
CA GLU A 115 -7.79 -9.74 2.75
C GLU A 115 -6.97 -11.01 2.55
N HIS A 116 -5.87 -10.88 1.83
CA HIS A 116 -4.91 -11.97 1.68
C HIS A 116 -3.50 -11.58 2.11
N SER A 117 -3.06 -10.36 1.86
CA SER A 117 -1.67 -9.95 2.03
C SER A 117 -1.26 -9.78 3.50
N ASP A 118 -2.18 -9.40 4.38
CA ASP A 118 -1.98 -9.44 5.83
C ASP A 118 -2.27 -10.84 6.39
N PHE A 119 -1.24 -11.68 6.44
CA PHE A 119 -1.37 -13.09 6.81
C PHE A 119 -1.97 -13.33 8.20
N LYS A 120 -1.96 -12.34 9.11
CA LYS A 120 -2.58 -12.44 10.43
C LYS A 120 -4.09 -12.24 10.39
N ASN A 121 -4.55 -11.48 9.42
CA ASN A 121 -5.94 -11.08 9.25
C ASN A 121 -6.51 -11.57 7.92
N ARG A 122 -5.93 -12.60 7.31
CA ARG A 122 -6.47 -13.20 6.10
C ARG A 122 -7.90 -13.68 6.29
N GLY A 123 -8.76 -13.36 5.33
CA GLY A 123 -10.15 -13.77 5.41
C GLY A 123 -11.06 -12.92 4.56
N ILE A 124 -12.34 -13.27 4.63
CA ILE A 124 -13.45 -12.52 4.05
C ILE A 124 -14.38 -12.16 5.21
N TYR A 125 -14.57 -10.85 5.43
CA TYR A 125 -15.31 -10.33 6.58
C TYR A 125 -16.54 -9.58 6.10
N GLU A 126 -17.72 -9.93 6.64
CA GLU A 126 -19.01 -9.37 6.27
C GLU A 126 -19.34 -8.09 7.05
N PHE A 127 -19.93 -7.11 6.36
CA PHE A 127 -20.38 -5.83 6.92
C PHE A 127 -21.71 -5.40 6.32
N GLU A 128 -22.46 -4.55 7.05
CA GLU A 128 -23.73 -3.98 6.58
C GLU A 128 -23.53 -2.87 5.55
N THR A 129 -22.42 -2.10 5.67
CA THR A 129 -22.14 -1.00 4.76
C THR A 129 -20.66 -0.97 4.32
N TYR A 130 -20.36 -0.28 3.21
CA TYR A 130 -18.99 0.02 2.81
C TYR A 130 -18.22 0.77 3.91
N GLN A 131 -18.91 1.68 4.63
CA GLN A 131 -18.28 2.45 5.68
C GLN A 131 -17.80 1.57 6.83
N ASP A 132 -18.59 0.56 7.22
CA ASP A 132 -18.19 -0.38 8.27
C ASP A 132 -16.93 -1.17 7.88
N ALA A 133 -16.81 -1.59 6.61
CA ALA A 133 -15.63 -2.25 6.10
C ALA A 133 -14.39 -1.33 6.07
N ILE A 134 -14.56 -0.07 5.69
CA ILE A 134 -13.51 0.96 5.71
C ILE A 134 -13.06 1.22 7.15
N ASP A 135 -14.00 1.39 8.08
CA ASP A 135 -13.71 1.65 9.49
C ASP A 135 -13.04 0.44 10.17
N TYR A 136 -13.42 -0.78 9.79
CA TYR A 136 -12.74 -1.98 10.25
C TYR A 136 -11.25 -1.95 9.87
N GLN A 137 -10.94 -1.73 8.61
CA GLN A 137 -9.54 -1.69 8.16
C GLN A 137 -8.78 -0.49 8.75
N ARG A 138 -9.44 0.67 8.86
CA ARG A 138 -8.86 1.81 9.56
C ARG A 138 -8.44 1.47 10.98
N ASN A 139 -9.33 0.83 11.75
CA ASN A 139 -9.06 0.45 13.12
C ASN A 139 -7.95 -0.60 13.23
N LYS A 140 -7.92 -1.60 12.32
CA LYS A 140 -6.85 -2.58 12.23
C LYS A 140 -5.50 -1.93 11.93
N HIS A 141 -5.47 -0.96 11.03
CA HIS A 141 -4.25 -0.25 10.68
C HIS A 141 -3.72 0.62 11.83
N ILE A 142 -4.62 1.26 12.58
CA ILE A 142 -4.29 1.98 13.81
C ILE A 142 -3.76 1.03 14.87
N GLU A 143 -4.44 -0.09 15.13
CA GLU A 143 -4.01 -1.11 16.09
C GLU A 143 -2.60 -1.65 15.78
N TYR A 144 -2.33 -1.97 14.52
CA TYR A 144 -1.02 -2.42 14.05
C TYR A 144 0.09 -1.39 14.33
N ASN A 145 -0.19 -0.11 14.13
CA ASN A 145 0.77 0.95 14.37
C ASN A 145 0.92 1.28 15.87
N ASN A 146 -0.16 1.18 16.66
CA ASN A 146 -0.13 1.36 18.12
C ASN A 146 0.76 0.34 18.84
N GLN A 147 0.90 -0.87 18.31
CA GLN A 147 1.82 -1.88 18.86
C GLN A 147 3.29 -1.48 18.76
N ARG A 148 3.61 -0.50 17.92
CA ARG A 148 4.98 -0.07 17.60
C ARG A 148 5.27 1.36 18.04
N ASN A 149 4.25 2.18 18.22
CA ASN A 149 4.36 3.61 18.45
C ASN A 149 3.19 4.11 19.30
N VAL A 150 3.37 5.22 19.98
CA VAL A 150 2.27 5.91 20.67
C VAL A 150 1.51 6.75 19.64
N ILE A 151 0.28 6.36 19.33
CA ILE A 151 -0.61 7.09 18.41
C ILE A 151 -1.51 8.01 19.22
N ASN A 152 -1.44 9.30 18.94
CA ASN A 152 -2.31 10.33 19.52
C ASN A 152 -3.27 10.91 18.45
N GLU A 153 -4.17 11.81 18.84
CA GLU A 153 -5.14 12.44 17.93
C GLU A 153 -4.46 13.21 16.77
N GLU A 154 -3.34 13.87 17.02
CA GLU A 154 -2.59 14.59 15.99
C GLU A 154 -2.05 13.64 14.91
N ILE A 155 -1.52 12.50 15.33
CA ILE A 155 -1.02 11.46 14.42
C ILE A 155 -2.18 10.81 13.67
N LEU A 156 -3.35 10.60 14.32
CA LEU A 156 -4.53 10.04 13.65
C LEU A 156 -5.03 10.92 12.49
N ASN A 157 -4.79 12.22 12.53
CA ASN A 157 -5.11 13.14 11.43
C ASN A 157 -4.22 12.91 10.18
N CYS A 158 -3.13 12.16 10.32
CA CYS A 158 -2.22 11.80 9.22
C CYS A 158 -2.56 10.44 8.58
N LEU A 159 -3.72 9.85 8.94
CA LEU A 159 -4.23 8.64 8.34
C LEU A 159 -5.27 8.98 7.27
N HIS A 160 -5.01 8.56 6.03
CA HIS A 160 -5.86 8.83 4.89
C HIS A 160 -6.24 7.53 4.18
N ILE A 161 -7.45 7.46 3.64
CA ILE A 161 -7.94 6.32 2.85
C ILE A 161 -8.46 6.86 1.53
N TYR A 162 -8.02 6.23 0.44
CA TYR A 162 -8.39 6.59 -0.92
C TYR A 162 -9.05 5.41 -1.62
N GLU A 163 -10.25 5.61 -2.17
CA GLU A 163 -10.80 4.74 -3.19
C GLU A 163 -10.07 5.02 -4.51
N TYR A 164 -9.49 3.98 -5.15
CA TYR A 164 -8.71 4.14 -6.37
C TYR A 164 -9.07 3.09 -7.43
N THR A 165 -8.78 3.42 -8.68
CA THR A 165 -9.06 2.57 -9.84
C THR A 165 -7.87 2.57 -10.81
N ASN A 166 -7.77 1.52 -11.63
CA ASN A 166 -6.92 1.46 -12.82
C ASN A 166 -5.46 1.91 -12.62
N PRO A 167 -4.67 1.22 -11.78
CA PRO A 167 -3.25 1.50 -11.69
C PRO A 167 -2.54 1.12 -13.00
N ILE A 168 -1.40 1.77 -13.25
CA ILE A 168 -0.57 1.49 -14.41
C ILE A 168 0.41 0.37 -14.05
N TYR A 169 0.27 -0.82 -14.66
CA TYR A 169 1.21 -1.92 -14.46
C TYR A 169 2.62 -1.55 -14.92
N GLY A 170 3.62 -2.00 -14.16
CA GLY A 170 5.02 -1.65 -14.37
C GLY A 170 5.45 -0.32 -13.77
N CYS A 171 4.55 0.46 -13.19
CA CYS A 171 4.91 1.69 -12.48
C CYS A 171 5.73 1.40 -11.21
N THR A 172 6.53 2.37 -10.81
CA THR A 172 7.29 2.35 -9.55
C THR A 172 6.38 2.62 -8.37
N MET A 173 6.84 2.31 -7.15
CA MET A 173 6.15 2.64 -5.90
C MET A 173 5.76 4.12 -5.82
N LYS A 174 6.69 5.00 -6.20
CA LYS A 174 6.45 6.44 -6.20
C LYS A 174 5.34 6.85 -7.17
N GLU A 175 5.37 6.33 -8.40
CA GLU A 175 4.36 6.62 -9.42
C GLU A 175 3.00 6.07 -9.02
N PHE A 176 2.97 4.85 -8.44
CA PHE A 176 1.74 4.25 -7.92
C PHE A 176 1.09 5.13 -6.84
N ILE A 177 1.86 5.54 -5.83
CA ILE A 177 1.38 6.40 -4.75
C ILE A 177 0.94 7.76 -5.29
N SER A 178 1.76 8.41 -6.14
CA SER A 178 1.41 9.71 -6.73
C SER A 178 0.10 9.64 -7.51
N ASN A 179 -0.10 8.58 -8.31
CA ASN A 179 -1.32 8.40 -9.07
C ASN A 179 -2.55 8.27 -8.17
N ILE A 180 -2.46 7.55 -7.05
CA ILE A 180 -3.57 7.42 -6.10
C ILE A 180 -3.87 8.76 -5.42
N LEU A 181 -2.84 9.48 -4.96
CA LEU A 181 -3.03 10.77 -4.29
C LEU A 181 -3.60 11.85 -5.23
N GLU A 182 -3.28 11.79 -6.53
CA GLU A 182 -3.76 12.73 -7.53
C GLU A 182 -5.17 12.40 -8.05
N ASN A 183 -5.48 11.11 -8.23
CA ASN A 183 -6.68 10.68 -8.94
C ASN A 183 -7.65 9.87 -8.07
N GLY A 184 -7.21 9.39 -6.90
CA GLY A 184 -8.06 8.66 -5.95
C GLY A 184 -9.06 9.58 -5.26
N LYS A 185 -10.17 9.01 -4.84
CA LYS A 185 -11.18 9.70 -4.04
C LYS A 185 -10.92 9.42 -2.56
N GLU A 186 -10.58 10.45 -1.80
CA GLU A 186 -10.46 10.31 -0.34
C GLU A 186 -11.80 9.94 0.28
N VAL A 187 -11.80 8.92 1.15
CA VAL A 187 -12.97 8.38 1.85
C VAL A 187 -12.68 8.21 3.34
N GLY A 188 -13.72 8.16 4.17
CA GLY A 188 -13.56 7.87 5.61
C GLY A 188 -13.12 9.07 6.48
N ASN A 189 -12.89 10.23 5.90
CA ASN A 189 -12.66 11.47 6.63
C ASN A 189 -13.93 12.33 6.64
N ASN A 190 -14.82 12.11 7.60
CA ASN A 190 -15.93 13.04 7.88
C ASN A 190 -15.46 14.37 8.48
N MET A 191 -14.16 14.55 8.70
CA MET A 191 -13.56 15.83 9.07
C MET A 191 -12.90 16.44 7.84
N GLY A 192 -13.66 17.28 7.13
CA GLY A 192 -13.23 17.99 5.93
C GLY A 192 -11.95 18.79 6.14
N ARG A 193 -10.84 18.18 5.83
CA ARG A 193 -9.59 18.88 5.53
C ARG A 193 -9.02 18.31 4.26
N MET A 194 -9.00 19.15 3.23
CA MET A 194 -8.10 18.95 2.11
C MET A 194 -6.70 18.73 2.67
N VAL A 195 -6.13 17.57 2.41
CA VAL A 195 -4.70 17.36 2.63
C VAL A 195 -4.00 18.38 1.76
N ASP A 196 -3.26 19.27 2.40
CA ASP A 196 -2.55 20.32 1.71
C ASP A 196 -1.39 19.65 0.94
N LEU A 197 -1.63 19.31 -0.32
CA LEU A 197 -0.65 18.69 -1.23
C LEU A 197 0.68 19.47 -1.20
N TRP A 198 0.59 20.80 -0.92
CA TRP A 198 1.71 21.67 -0.70
C TRP A 198 2.53 21.33 0.54
N LYS A 199 1.93 20.75 1.61
CA LYS A 199 2.70 20.31 2.79
C LYS A 199 3.57 19.09 2.47
N ILE A 200 3.04 18.13 1.70
CA ILE A 200 3.80 16.93 1.29
C ILE A 200 4.94 17.34 0.35
N ILE A 201 4.66 18.18 -0.64
CA ILE A 201 5.69 18.72 -1.57
C ILE A 201 6.70 19.56 -0.79
N TRP A 202 6.24 20.39 0.15
CA TRP A 202 7.11 21.24 0.96
C TRP A 202 8.01 20.40 1.90
N LEU A 203 7.47 19.37 2.54
CA LEU A 203 8.24 18.46 3.40
C LEU A 203 9.28 17.69 2.60
N TYR A 204 8.94 17.21 1.41
CA TYR A 204 9.86 16.55 0.49
C TYR A 204 10.97 17.51 0.01
N MET A 205 10.61 18.74 -0.35
CA MET A 205 11.56 19.78 -0.75
C MET A 205 12.47 20.19 0.41
N TYR A 206 11.92 20.30 1.62
CA TYR A 206 12.67 20.63 2.82
C TYR A 206 13.69 19.53 3.16
N GLN A 207 13.30 18.26 3.12
CA GLN A 207 14.21 17.12 3.33
C GLN A 207 15.33 17.09 2.28
N LYS A 208 15.02 17.37 1.02
CA LYS A 208 16.03 17.47 -0.05
C LYS A 208 16.99 18.62 0.19
N MET A 209 16.52 19.76 0.66
CA MET A 209 17.36 20.91 1.02
C MET A 209 18.29 20.61 2.21
N GLU A 210 17.78 19.95 3.26
CA GLU A 210 18.61 19.57 4.41
C GLU A 210 19.68 18.54 4.02
N MET A 211 19.35 17.55 3.20
CA MET A 211 20.33 16.63 2.63
C MET A 211 21.39 17.34 1.79
N LEU A 212 20.99 18.33 0.97
CA LEU A 212 21.93 19.12 0.18
C LEU A 212 22.87 19.96 1.08
N LYS A 213 22.35 20.55 2.16
CA LYS A 213 23.16 21.27 3.15
C LYS A 213 24.16 20.34 3.84
N LEU A 214 23.76 19.14 4.23
CA LEU A 214 24.66 18.14 4.80
C LEU A 214 25.75 17.71 3.82
N MET A 215 25.40 17.47 2.56
CA MET A 215 26.35 17.10 1.51
C MET A 215 27.33 18.23 1.21
N LEU A 216 26.86 19.47 1.19
CA LEU A 216 27.73 20.67 1.03
C LEU A 216 28.67 20.82 2.23
N ALA A 217 28.19 20.67 3.46
CA ALA A 217 29.01 20.74 4.66
C ALA A 217 30.08 19.63 4.70
N LEU A 218 29.72 18.40 4.29
CA LEU A 218 30.66 17.29 4.14
C LEU A 218 31.70 17.56 3.04
N LYS A 219 31.28 18.08 1.89
CA LYS A 219 32.21 18.48 0.82
C LYS A 219 33.19 19.59 1.28
N MET A 220 32.69 20.59 1.99
CA MET A 220 33.54 21.66 2.54
C MET A 220 34.53 21.14 3.57
N LYS A 221 34.18 20.15 4.40
CA LYS A 221 35.09 19.45 5.32
C LYS A 221 36.16 18.62 4.61
N ILE A 222 35.77 17.89 3.55
CA ILE A 222 36.65 16.99 2.80
C ILE A 222 37.65 17.79 1.97
N PHE A 223 37.26 18.94 1.42
CA PHE A 223 38.15 19.79 0.56
C PHE A 223 38.84 20.89 1.30
N GLY A 224 38.83 20.94 2.65
CA GLY A 224 39.64 21.84 3.46
C GLY A 224 39.32 23.33 3.28
N TRP A 225 38.11 23.71 2.89
CA TRP A 225 37.71 25.11 2.63
C TRP A 225 37.24 25.86 3.87
N VAL A 226 37.27 25.22 5.04
CA VAL A 226 37.08 25.93 6.31
C VAL A 226 38.46 26.19 6.89
N LYS A 227 39.00 27.37 6.63
CA LYS A 227 40.11 27.90 7.43
C LYS A 227 39.64 28.13 8.85
N MET A 228 40.41 27.62 9.80
CA MET A 228 40.32 27.95 11.23
C MET A 228 40.21 29.45 11.49
#